data_ddd86ea2b4518107bcec46bfb93a7a0c
#
_entry.id   ddd86ea2b4518107bcec46bfb93a7a0c
#
_cell.length_a   1.000
_cell.length_b   1.000
_cell.length_c   1.000
_cell.angle_alpha   90.00
_cell.angle_beta   90.00
_cell.angle_gamma   90.00
#
_symmetry.space_group_name_H-M   'P 1'
#
loop_
_entity.id
_entity.type
_entity.pdbx_description
1 polymer ?
#
loop_
_entity_poly.entity_id
_entity_poly.type
_entity_poly.pdbx_seq_one_letter_code
_entity_poly.pdbx_strand_id
1 'polypeptide(L)'
;NWLPTQTRELNAEGLKGDIDLFALLKACMRQRPEYIIVGEVRGREAQTLFQAMNTGHATLSTIHAGTVQEAVNRLTHDPINVPAVMFQALDLVVVQSIYTLGKRRIRRNMSIHEIEVAADGTVTPIPLFEWDILSDTFTQLHERSRVMDEIAAHYGWNDADLARELKKREDFFTEALKTPDTWTIQDLANAIHGTGE
;
A
#
# COMPACT_ATOMS: atom_id res chain seq x y z
N ASN A 1 -15.93 -11.81 0.99
CA ASN A 1 -16.93 -10.97 1.70
C ASN A 1 -16.33 -9.58 1.96
N TRP A 2 -17.03 -8.52 1.55
CA TRP A 2 -16.67 -7.13 1.82
C TRP A 2 -17.52 -6.58 2.95
N LEU A 3 -16.89 -6.04 4.03
CA LEU A 3 -17.58 -5.41 5.15
C LEU A 3 -17.20 -3.93 5.23
N PRO A 4 -17.97 -3.02 4.63
CA PRO A 4 -17.72 -1.59 4.74
C PRO A 4 -18.09 -1.10 6.14
N THR A 5 -17.22 -0.28 6.70
CA THR A 5 -17.45 0.39 8.00
C THR A 5 -17.24 1.89 7.86
N GLN A 6 -17.94 2.68 8.67
CA GLN A 6 -17.85 4.12 8.66
C GLN A 6 -17.77 4.66 10.08
N THR A 7 -16.97 5.70 10.27
CA THR A 7 -16.93 6.47 11.52
C THR A 7 -18.25 7.18 11.75
N ARG A 8 -18.62 7.34 13.00
CA ARG A 8 -19.80 8.10 13.41
C ARG A 8 -19.39 9.17 14.41
N GLU A 9 -19.47 10.43 13.99
CA GLU A 9 -19.34 11.58 14.86
C GLU A 9 -20.74 11.99 15.33
N LEU A 10 -20.97 12.02 16.63
CA LEU A 10 -22.17 12.59 17.22
C LEU A 10 -21.93 14.07 17.50
N ASN A 11 -22.83 14.93 17.00
CA ASN A 11 -22.74 16.37 17.15
C ASN A 11 -22.46 16.83 18.57
N ALA A 12 -21.52 17.75 18.72
CA ALA A 12 -21.17 18.77 19.72
C ALA A 12 -21.54 18.62 21.22
N GLU A 13 -22.29 17.64 21.67
CA GLU A 13 -22.79 17.57 23.07
C GLU A 13 -22.29 16.36 23.85
N GLY A 14 -21.12 15.77 23.50
CA GLY A 14 -20.46 14.79 24.39
C GLY A 14 -21.27 13.52 24.72
N LEU A 15 -22.22 13.15 23.87
CA LEU A 15 -22.99 11.93 24.03
C LEU A 15 -22.10 10.70 23.81
N LYS A 16 -22.10 9.79 24.77
CA LYS A 16 -21.43 8.49 24.69
C LYS A 16 -21.88 7.74 23.42
N GLY A 17 -21.01 7.62 22.43
CA GLY A 17 -21.34 6.86 21.23
C GLY A 17 -20.56 7.25 19.96
N ASP A 18 -19.53 8.10 20.08
CA ASP A 18 -18.60 8.36 18.98
C ASP A 18 -17.85 7.08 18.63
N ILE A 19 -17.84 6.74 17.36
CA ILE A 19 -17.07 5.63 16.80
C ILE A 19 -16.02 6.23 15.88
N ASP A 20 -14.81 6.36 16.38
CA ASP A 20 -13.67 6.82 15.61
C ASP A 20 -13.02 5.67 14.81
N LEU A 21 -12.11 6.01 13.90
CA LEU A 21 -11.40 5.04 13.07
C LEU A 21 -10.54 4.08 13.91
N PHE A 22 -10.01 4.55 15.03
CA PHE A 22 -9.25 3.72 15.97
C PHE A 22 -10.13 2.61 16.60
N ALA A 23 -11.35 2.94 17.02
CA ALA A 23 -12.30 1.96 17.56
C ALA A 23 -12.72 0.94 16.48
N LEU A 24 -12.96 1.39 15.26
CA LEU A 24 -13.28 0.52 14.11
C LEU A 24 -12.16 -0.47 13.82
N LEU A 25 -10.91 -0.01 13.76
CA LEU A 25 -9.75 -0.87 13.53
C LEU A 25 -9.59 -1.92 14.62
N LYS A 26 -9.74 -1.55 15.88
CA LYS A 26 -9.70 -2.51 17.01
C LYS A 26 -10.80 -3.57 16.91
N ALA A 27 -11.99 -3.19 16.49
CA ALA A 27 -13.09 -4.14 16.28
C ALA A 27 -12.82 -5.04 15.08
N CYS A 28 -12.28 -4.49 13.98
CA CYS A 28 -11.93 -5.20 12.77
C CYS A 28 -10.91 -6.31 13.04
N MET A 29 -9.83 -6.03 13.77
CA MET A 29 -8.80 -7.03 14.11
C MET A 29 -9.37 -8.25 14.86
N ARG A 30 -10.45 -8.08 15.65
CA ARG A 30 -11.13 -9.20 16.35
C ARG A 30 -11.96 -10.08 15.42
N GLN A 31 -12.29 -9.59 14.21
CA GLN A 31 -13.05 -10.33 13.21
C GLN A 31 -12.17 -11.21 12.33
N ARG A 32 -10.83 -11.12 12.50
CA ARG A 32 -9.81 -11.86 11.73
C ARG A 32 -9.98 -11.68 10.21
N PRO A 33 -10.01 -10.46 9.69
CA PRO A 33 -10.09 -10.23 8.26
C PRO A 33 -8.79 -10.65 7.57
N GLU A 34 -8.87 -11.07 6.33
CA GLU A 34 -7.68 -11.30 5.49
C GLU A 34 -7.04 -9.96 5.09
N TYR A 35 -7.87 -8.97 4.76
CA TYR A 35 -7.43 -7.64 4.37
C TYR A 35 -8.09 -6.56 5.24
N ILE A 36 -7.30 -5.56 5.62
CA ILE A 36 -7.76 -4.34 6.27
C ILE A 36 -7.45 -3.16 5.34
N ILE A 37 -8.50 -2.49 4.85
CA ILE A 37 -8.36 -1.35 3.96
C ILE A 37 -8.82 -0.10 4.69
N VAL A 38 -7.88 0.82 4.95
CA VAL A 38 -8.14 2.10 5.62
C VAL A 38 -8.03 3.21 4.59
N GLY A 39 -9.11 3.96 4.39
CA GLY A 39 -9.16 5.03 3.40
C GLY A 39 -8.03 6.04 3.56
N GLU A 40 -7.75 6.47 4.81
CA GLU A 40 -6.65 7.38 5.13
C GLU A 40 -6.29 7.28 6.61
N VAL A 41 -5.00 7.44 6.92
CA VAL A 41 -4.51 7.60 8.30
C VAL A 41 -4.05 9.04 8.53
N ARG A 42 -4.46 9.61 9.68
CA ARG A 42 -4.15 10.99 10.06
C ARG A 42 -3.69 11.13 11.51
N GLY A 43 -3.97 10.13 12.34
CA GLY A 43 -3.76 10.18 13.78
C GLY A 43 -3.39 8.83 14.38
N ARG A 44 -3.82 8.60 15.61
CA ARG A 44 -3.47 7.43 16.43
C ARG A 44 -3.89 6.08 15.84
N GLU A 45 -4.87 6.07 14.94
CA GLU A 45 -5.28 4.85 14.22
C GLU A 45 -4.14 4.22 13.42
N ALA A 46 -3.16 5.03 12.97
CA ALA A 46 -1.98 4.53 12.29
C ALA A 46 -1.20 3.52 13.14
N GLN A 47 -1.05 3.76 14.45
CA GLN A 47 -0.39 2.79 15.34
C GLN A 47 -1.12 1.44 15.35
N THR A 48 -2.46 1.45 15.38
CA THR A 48 -3.25 0.22 15.35
C THR A 48 -3.15 -0.48 13.99
N LEU A 49 -3.08 0.28 12.89
CA LEU A 49 -2.85 -0.27 11.56
C LEU A 49 -1.48 -0.96 11.48
N PHE A 50 -0.42 -0.32 11.97
CA PHE A 50 0.91 -0.92 12.04
C PHE A 50 0.97 -2.15 12.96
N GLN A 51 0.19 -2.17 14.05
CA GLN A 51 0.02 -3.38 14.86
C GLN A 51 -0.64 -4.51 14.06
N ALA A 52 -1.64 -4.21 13.24
CA ALA A 52 -2.29 -5.20 12.37
C ALA A 52 -1.29 -5.77 11.36
N MET A 53 -0.48 -4.93 10.69
CA MET A 53 0.61 -5.36 9.79
C MET A 53 1.57 -6.31 10.51
N ASN A 54 2.08 -5.91 11.67
CA ASN A 54 3.03 -6.71 12.47
C ASN A 54 2.43 -8.02 13.02
N THR A 55 1.11 -8.17 13.01
CA THR A 55 0.42 -9.41 13.41
C THR A 55 -0.05 -10.24 12.21
N GLY A 56 0.42 -9.92 11.00
CA GLY A 56 0.21 -10.71 9.80
C GLY A 56 -1.06 -10.42 9.01
N HIS A 57 -1.75 -9.29 9.29
CA HIS A 57 -2.88 -8.87 8.47
C HIS A 57 -2.39 -8.12 7.23
N ALA A 58 -2.85 -8.49 6.05
CA ALA A 58 -2.62 -7.69 4.85
C ALA A 58 -3.35 -6.35 4.97
N THR A 59 -2.63 -5.23 4.83
CA THR A 59 -3.20 -3.90 5.04
C THR A 59 -2.91 -2.98 3.87
N LEU A 60 -3.88 -2.14 3.55
CA LEU A 60 -3.77 -1.06 2.57
C LEU A 60 -4.28 0.23 3.20
N SER A 61 -3.54 1.32 3.01
CA SER A 61 -3.97 2.64 3.49
C SER A 61 -3.38 3.75 2.64
N THR A 62 -3.87 4.97 2.84
CA THR A 62 -3.27 6.17 2.27
C THR A 62 -2.87 7.15 3.37
N ILE A 63 -1.90 7.99 3.06
CA ILE A 63 -1.49 9.14 3.87
C ILE A 63 -1.20 10.31 2.95
N HIS A 64 -1.61 11.50 3.34
CA HIS A 64 -1.26 12.70 2.61
C HIS A 64 0.17 13.15 2.96
N ALA A 65 1.08 13.04 1.99
CA ALA A 65 2.45 13.52 2.08
C ALA A 65 2.98 13.84 0.68
N GLY A 66 3.88 14.79 0.57
CA GLY A 66 4.50 15.16 -0.71
C GLY A 66 5.60 14.19 -1.14
N THR A 67 6.27 13.55 -0.18
CA THR A 67 7.35 12.58 -0.40
C THR A 67 7.23 11.40 0.57
N VAL A 68 7.92 10.29 0.27
CA VAL A 68 7.96 9.14 1.18
C VAL A 68 8.66 9.51 2.50
N GLN A 69 9.72 10.31 2.45
CA GLN A 69 10.39 10.76 3.66
C GLN A 69 9.48 11.62 4.55
N GLU A 70 8.65 12.49 3.94
CA GLU A 70 7.64 13.24 4.69
C GLU A 70 6.61 12.31 5.33
N ALA A 71 6.15 11.28 4.61
CA ALA A 71 5.23 10.29 5.16
C ALA A 71 5.84 9.55 6.36
N VAL A 72 7.11 9.09 6.25
CA VAL A 72 7.84 8.47 7.36
C VAL A 72 7.96 9.42 8.54
N ASN A 73 8.35 10.67 8.31
CA ASN A 73 8.47 11.68 9.37
C ASN A 73 7.13 11.92 10.07
N ARG A 74 6.03 12.04 9.32
CA ARG A 74 4.68 12.22 9.91
C ARG A 74 4.24 11.03 10.73
N LEU A 75 4.55 9.81 10.30
CA LEU A 75 4.20 8.59 11.00
C LEU A 75 5.05 8.38 12.27
N THR A 76 6.34 8.76 12.25
CA THR A 76 7.26 8.53 13.37
C THR A 76 7.22 9.60 14.47
N HIS A 77 6.67 10.79 14.17
CA HIS A 77 6.62 11.92 15.11
C HIS A 77 5.19 12.20 15.59
N ASP A 78 5.10 13.01 16.65
CA ASP A 78 3.81 13.46 17.18
C ASP A 78 2.95 14.18 16.09
N PRO A 79 1.63 13.98 16.09
CA PRO A 79 0.83 13.26 17.08
C PRO A 79 0.65 11.75 16.80
N ILE A 80 1.19 11.21 15.71
CA ILE A 80 0.97 9.82 15.29
C ILE A 80 1.89 8.87 16.07
N ASN A 81 3.19 9.12 16.06
CA ASN A 81 4.21 8.48 16.88
C ASN A 81 4.25 6.95 16.78
N VAL A 82 4.27 6.42 15.54
CA VAL A 82 4.49 4.98 15.28
C VAL A 82 5.93 4.63 15.61
N PRO A 83 6.18 3.63 16.48
CA PRO A 83 7.55 3.17 16.76
C PRO A 83 8.28 2.70 15.49
N ALA A 84 9.53 3.11 15.32
CA ALA A 84 10.33 2.80 14.13
C ALA A 84 10.39 1.29 13.81
N VAL A 85 10.51 0.44 14.85
CA VAL A 85 10.54 -1.02 14.69
C VAL A 85 9.29 -1.57 13.98
N MET A 86 8.15 -0.91 14.10
CA MET A 86 6.91 -1.37 13.44
C MET A 86 6.95 -1.21 11.93
N PHE A 87 7.82 -0.35 11.39
CA PHE A 87 7.98 -0.14 9.95
C PHE A 87 8.57 -1.36 9.22
N GLN A 88 9.13 -2.33 9.94
CA GLN A 88 9.57 -3.61 9.35
C GLN A 88 8.44 -4.38 8.66
N ALA A 89 7.18 -4.14 9.07
CA ALA A 89 6.00 -4.75 8.46
C ALA A 89 5.38 -3.90 7.32
N LEU A 90 5.96 -2.74 7.02
CA LEU A 90 5.55 -1.91 5.89
C LEU A 90 6.39 -2.28 4.66
N ASP A 91 5.79 -3.01 3.74
CA ASP A 91 6.49 -3.53 2.57
C ASP A 91 6.76 -2.44 1.54
N LEU A 92 5.69 -1.76 1.09
CA LEU A 92 5.77 -0.83 -0.04
C LEU A 92 5.08 0.50 0.27
N VAL A 93 5.68 1.57 -0.20
CA VAL A 93 5.08 2.90 -0.27
C VAL A 93 5.03 3.35 -1.72
N VAL A 94 3.83 3.66 -2.21
CA VAL A 94 3.59 4.13 -3.57
C VAL A 94 3.19 5.60 -3.51
N VAL A 95 3.97 6.46 -4.14
CA VAL A 95 3.65 7.89 -4.26
C VAL A 95 2.83 8.10 -5.52
N GLN A 96 1.59 8.56 -5.36
CA GLN A 96 0.72 8.88 -6.48
C GLN A 96 0.52 10.37 -6.61
N SER A 97 0.51 10.87 -7.83
CA SER A 97 0.23 12.28 -8.09
C SER A 97 -0.61 12.51 -9.34
N ILE A 98 -1.16 13.70 -9.42
CA ILE A 98 -1.93 14.17 -10.56
C ILE A 98 -1.17 15.32 -11.20
N TYR A 99 -0.89 15.18 -12.49
CA TYR A 99 -0.21 16.19 -13.29
C TYR A 99 -1.10 16.75 -14.39
N THR A 100 -0.82 17.98 -14.76
CA THR A 100 -1.43 18.61 -15.94
C THR A 100 -0.34 18.78 -17.01
N LEU A 101 -0.44 17.99 -18.08
CA LEU A 101 0.42 18.09 -19.25
C LEU A 101 -0.37 18.78 -20.38
N GLY A 102 -0.09 20.06 -20.61
CA GLY A 102 -0.87 20.88 -21.53
C GLY A 102 -2.33 21.00 -21.08
N LYS A 103 -3.26 20.41 -21.85
CA LYS A 103 -4.70 20.37 -21.51
C LYS A 103 -5.15 19.04 -20.89
N ARG A 104 -4.25 18.06 -20.75
CA ARG A 104 -4.58 16.72 -20.25
C ARG A 104 -4.18 16.60 -18.78
N ARG A 105 -5.10 16.09 -17.98
CA ARG A 105 -4.87 15.73 -16.58
C ARG A 105 -4.57 14.23 -16.51
N ILE A 106 -3.39 13.89 -16.02
CA ILE A 106 -2.92 12.51 -15.91
C ILE A 106 -2.67 12.15 -14.45
N ARG A 107 -2.83 10.86 -14.14
CA ARG A 107 -2.45 10.29 -12.84
C ARG A 107 -1.27 9.35 -13.08
N ARG A 108 -0.24 9.44 -12.21
CA ARG A 108 0.94 8.58 -12.30
C ARG A 108 1.39 8.18 -10.89
N ASN A 109 1.91 6.98 -10.78
CA ASN A 109 2.76 6.62 -9.66
C ASN A 109 4.10 7.32 -9.86
N MET A 110 4.43 8.25 -8.97
CA MET A 110 5.70 8.99 -9.06
C MET A 110 6.88 8.10 -8.76
N SER A 111 6.74 7.27 -7.74
CA SER A 111 7.77 6.36 -7.27
C SER A 111 7.17 5.24 -6.44
N ILE A 112 7.91 4.14 -6.36
CA ILE A 112 7.62 2.99 -5.51
C ILE A 112 8.86 2.76 -4.66
N HIS A 113 8.68 2.66 -3.34
CA HIS A 113 9.75 2.46 -2.38
C HIS A 113 9.48 1.25 -1.51
N GLU A 114 10.52 0.53 -1.16
CA GLU A 114 10.56 -0.35 0.01
C GLU A 114 10.98 0.44 1.24
N ILE A 115 10.69 -0.10 2.43
CA ILE A 115 11.10 0.50 3.68
C ILE A 115 12.12 -0.41 4.36
N GLU A 116 13.28 0.15 4.69
CA GLU A 116 14.29 -0.51 5.50
C GLU A 116 14.35 0.13 6.89
N VAL A 117 14.54 -0.71 7.91
CA VAL A 117 14.73 -0.27 9.30
C VAL A 117 16.07 -0.78 9.79
N ALA A 118 16.99 0.14 10.03
CA ALA A 118 18.31 -0.18 10.55
C ALA A 118 18.25 -0.57 12.04
N ALA A 119 19.34 -1.19 12.54
CA ALA A 119 19.44 -1.62 13.93
C ALA A 119 19.35 -0.48 14.95
N ASP A 120 19.72 0.74 14.55
CA ASP A 120 19.61 1.96 15.37
C ASP A 120 18.20 2.58 15.35
N GLY A 121 17.25 1.97 14.61
CA GLY A 121 15.88 2.46 14.45
C GLY A 121 15.71 3.48 13.32
N THR A 122 16.72 3.73 12.51
CA THR A 122 16.59 4.60 11.34
C THR A 122 15.70 3.95 10.30
N VAL A 123 14.65 4.66 9.86
CA VAL A 123 13.71 4.22 8.81
C VAL A 123 14.11 4.87 7.50
N THR A 124 14.50 4.07 6.53
CA THR A 124 15.00 4.54 5.22
C THR A 124 14.14 4.03 4.07
N PRO A 125 13.53 4.93 3.29
CA PRO A 125 12.87 4.55 2.04
C PRO A 125 13.90 4.22 0.96
N ILE A 126 13.79 3.04 0.35
CA ILE A 126 14.63 2.57 -0.75
C ILE A 126 13.82 2.67 -2.05
N PRO A 127 14.16 3.56 -2.99
CA PRO A 127 13.40 3.72 -4.21
C PRO A 127 13.63 2.55 -5.16
N LEU A 128 12.55 1.85 -5.55
CA LEU A 128 12.60 0.76 -6.53
C LEU A 128 12.35 1.25 -7.95
N PHE A 129 11.36 2.14 -8.10
CA PHE A 129 10.95 2.70 -9.39
C PHE A 129 10.70 4.20 -9.26
N GLU A 130 11.02 4.90 -10.32
CA GLU A 130 10.76 6.34 -10.45
C GLU A 130 10.18 6.66 -11.84
N TRP A 131 9.22 7.58 -11.87
CA TRP A 131 8.59 8.06 -13.09
C TRP A 131 9.29 9.31 -13.62
N ASP A 132 9.68 9.28 -14.89
CA ASP A 132 10.17 10.47 -15.60
C ASP A 132 9.02 11.20 -16.29
N ILE A 133 8.78 12.44 -15.87
CA ILE A 133 7.71 13.29 -16.40
C ILE A 133 7.94 13.68 -17.87
N LEU A 134 9.18 13.75 -18.32
CA LEU A 134 9.51 14.22 -19.67
C LEU A 134 9.26 13.13 -20.72
N SER A 135 9.64 11.90 -20.40
CA SER A 135 9.49 10.75 -21.29
C SER A 135 8.19 9.96 -21.05
N ASP A 136 7.49 10.22 -19.95
CA ASP A 136 6.33 9.44 -19.44
C ASP A 136 6.66 7.94 -19.30
N THR A 137 7.88 7.64 -18.83
CA THR A 137 8.36 6.27 -18.62
C THR A 137 8.76 6.04 -17.18
N PHE A 138 8.83 4.75 -16.79
CA PHE A 138 9.33 4.34 -15.48
C PHE A 138 10.75 3.80 -15.60
N THR A 139 11.60 4.22 -14.68
CA THR A 139 12.96 3.68 -14.52
C THR A 139 13.00 2.79 -13.30
N GLN A 140 13.47 1.56 -13.46
CA GLN A 140 13.80 0.68 -12.34
C GLN A 140 15.17 1.10 -11.80
N LEU A 141 15.24 1.40 -10.49
CA LEU A 141 16.44 1.89 -9.82
C LEU A 141 17.23 0.79 -9.11
N HIS A 142 16.54 -0.28 -8.70
CA HIS A 142 17.14 -1.46 -8.05
C HIS A 142 16.67 -2.74 -8.74
N GLU A 143 17.62 -3.63 -9.07
CA GLU A 143 17.34 -4.92 -9.71
C GLU A 143 16.71 -5.92 -8.74
N ARG A 144 17.01 -5.80 -7.44
CA ARG A 144 16.47 -6.67 -6.38
C ARG A 144 15.55 -5.89 -5.46
N SER A 145 14.56 -6.59 -4.98
CA SER A 145 13.54 -6.10 -4.06
C SER A 145 13.41 -7.10 -2.93
N ARG A 146 13.51 -6.64 -1.68
CA ARG A 146 13.31 -7.47 -0.48
C ARG A 146 11.96 -8.19 -0.54
N VAL A 147 10.89 -7.48 -0.91
CA VAL A 147 9.54 -8.05 -1.02
C VAL A 147 9.50 -9.16 -2.07
N MET A 148 10.16 -8.99 -3.21
CA MET A 148 10.23 -10.03 -4.25
C MET A 148 11.04 -11.24 -3.79
N ASP A 149 12.14 -11.03 -3.08
CA ASP A 149 12.96 -12.10 -2.49
C ASP A 149 12.16 -12.90 -1.46
N GLU A 150 11.36 -12.25 -0.61
CA GLU A 150 10.47 -12.88 0.37
C GLU A 150 9.36 -13.69 -0.29
N ILE A 151 8.74 -13.17 -1.36
CA ILE A 151 7.74 -13.90 -2.16
C ILE A 151 8.39 -15.13 -2.80
N ALA A 152 9.53 -14.98 -3.44
CA ALA A 152 10.25 -16.08 -4.07
C ALA A 152 10.60 -17.17 -3.05
N ALA A 153 11.09 -16.79 -1.88
CA ALA A 153 11.40 -17.71 -0.79
C ALA A 153 10.14 -18.44 -0.29
N HIS A 154 9.01 -17.73 -0.15
CA HIS A 154 7.75 -18.32 0.31
C HIS A 154 7.24 -19.41 -0.63
N TYR A 155 7.35 -19.20 -1.94
CA TYR A 155 6.90 -20.17 -2.96
C TYR A 155 7.98 -21.15 -3.40
N GLY A 156 9.21 -21.02 -2.92
CA GLY A 156 10.35 -21.83 -3.36
C GLY A 156 10.77 -21.54 -4.81
N TRP A 157 10.54 -20.31 -5.28
CA TRP A 157 10.88 -19.87 -6.64
C TRP A 157 12.34 -19.46 -6.74
N ASN A 158 12.96 -19.80 -7.88
CA ASN A 158 14.22 -19.20 -8.30
C ASN A 158 13.99 -17.92 -9.13
N ASP A 159 15.05 -17.23 -9.51
CA ASP A 159 14.96 -15.96 -10.27
C ASP A 159 14.20 -16.12 -11.61
N ALA A 160 14.33 -17.29 -12.27
CA ALA A 160 13.61 -17.55 -13.51
C ALA A 160 12.10 -17.76 -13.27
N ASP A 161 11.73 -18.39 -12.17
CA ASP A 161 10.34 -18.57 -11.78
C ASP A 161 9.70 -17.22 -11.44
N LEU A 162 10.39 -16.38 -10.68
CA LEU A 162 9.93 -15.04 -10.33
C LEU A 162 9.75 -14.17 -11.59
N ALA A 163 10.75 -14.17 -12.49
CA ALA A 163 10.67 -13.43 -13.75
C ALA A 163 9.49 -13.89 -14.61
N ARG A 164 9.25 -15.21 -14.70
CA ARG A 164 8.11 -15.77 -15.42
C ARG A 164 6.77 -15.32 -14.84
N GLU A 165 6.64 -15.33 -13.51
CA GLU A 165 5.42 -14.90 -12.85
C GLU A 165 5.16 -13.39 -12.98
N LEU A 166 6.19 -12.57 -12.92
CA LEU A 166 6.07 -11.13 -13.18
C LEU A 166 5.65 -10.87 -14.64
N LYS A 167 6.28 -11.59 -15.59
CA LYS A 167 5.94 -11.46 -17.00
C LYS A 167 4.51 -11.88 -17.32
N LYS A 168 4.03 -12.96 -16.70
CA LYS A 168 2.63 -13.42 -16.82
C LYS A 168 1.64 -12.32 -16.37
N ARG A 169 1.93 -11.62 -15.27
CA ARG A 169 1.11 -10.51 -14.78
C ARG A 169 1.18 -9.28 -15.69
N GLU A 170 2.37 -8.95 -16.17
CA GLU A 170 2.57 -7.86 -17.14
C GLU A 170 1.77 -8.12 -18.42
N ASP A 171 1.86 -9.32 -18.98
CA ASP A 171 1.13 -9.71 -20.19
C ASP A 171 -0.38 -9.65 -19.97
N PHE A 172 -0.86 -10.12 -18.81
CA PHE A 172 -2.27 -10.03 -18.45
C PHE A 172 -2.75 -8.57 -18.44
N PHE A 173 -2.06 -7.66 -17.74
CA PHE A 173 -2.46 -6.25 -17.69
C PHE A 173 -2.33 -5.57 -19.05
N THR A 174 -1.31 -5.93 -19.83
CA THR A 174 -1.13 -5.41 -21.20
C THR A 174 -2.32 -5.79 -22.09
N GLU A 175 -2.80 -7.03 -21.96
CA GLU A 175 -3.97 -7.48 -22.72
C GLU A 175 -5.26 -6.83 -22.23
N ALA A 176 -5.46 -6.76 -20.90
CA ALA A 176 -6.64 -6.13 -20.31
C ALA A 176 -6.77 -4.64 -20.69
N LEU A 177 -5.67 -3.93 -20.83
CA LEU A 177 -5.64 -2.53 -21.24
C LEU A 177 -6.05 -2.29 -22.70
N LYS A 178 -6.08 -3.32 -23.54
CA LYS A 178 -6.58 -3.18 -24.94
C LYS A 178 -8.11 -3.01 -24.97
N THR A 179 -8.80 -3.53 -23.97
CA THR A 179 -10.26 -3.48 -23.86
C THR A 179 -10.71 -3.06 -22.45
N PRO A 180 -10.31 -1.86 -21.97
CA PRO A 180 -10.49 -1.47 -20.57
C PRO A 180 -11.96 -1.41 -20.14
N ASP A 181 -12.86 -1.07 -21.04
CA ASP A 181 -14.30 -0.92 -20.75
C ASP A 181 -15.05 -2.26 -20.64
N THR A 182 -14.40 -3.38 -20.96
CA THR A 182 -15.03 -4.72 -20.92
C THR A 182 -14.79 -5.44 -19.59
N TRP A 183 -13.87 -4.94 -18.74
CA TRP A 183 -13.50 -5.58 -17.48
C TRP A 183 -14.26 -4.99 -16.31
N THR A 184 -14.99 -5.84 -15.59
CA THR A 184 -15.48 -5.50 -14.26
C THR A 184 -14.39 -5.75 -13.20
N ILE A 185 -14.55 -5.17 -12.02
CA ILE A 185 -13.65 -5.45 -10.88
C ILE A 185 -13.65 -6.97 -10.55
N GLN A 186 -14.80 -7.63 -10.69
CA GLN A 186 -14.92 -9.06 -10.43
C GLN A 186 -14.18 -9.88 -11.49
N ASP A 187 -14.23 -9.49 -12.77
CA ASP A 187 -13.49 -10.17 -13.84
C ASP A 187 -11.98 -10.06 -13.61
N LEU A 188 -11.50 -8.88 -13.25
CA LEU A 188 -10.09 -8.64 -12.91
C LEU A 188 -9.66 -9.48 -11.70
N ALA A 189 -10.46 -9.50 -10.63
CA ALA A 189 -10.18 -10.29 -9.44
C ALA A 189 -10.10 -11.79 -9.77
N ASN A 190 -11.08 -12.32 -10.51
CA ASN A 190 -11.10 -13.72 -10.92
C ASN A 190 -9.89 -14.09 -11.79
N ALA A 191 -9.53 -13.21 -12.73
CA ALA A 191 -8.38 -13.44 -13.60
C ALA A 191 -7.05 -13.41 -12.83
N ILE A 192 -6.88 -12.48 -11.88
CA ILE A 192 -5.68 -12.40 -11.03
C ILE A 192 -5.56 -13.64 -10.13
N HIS A 193 -6.66 -14.09 -9.52
CA HIS A 193 -6.66 -15.30 -8.68
C HIS A 193 -6.50 -16.58 -9.50
N GLY A 194 -7.13 -16.68 -10.69
CA GLY A 194 -7.02 -17.83 -11.58
C GLY A 194 -5.66 -17.97 -12.27
N THR A 195 -4.80 -16.96 -12.21
CA THR A 195 -3.43 -17.04 -12.72
C THR A 195 -2.43 -17.64 -11.70
N GLY A 196 -2.91 -17.99 -10.51
CA GLY A 196 -2.11 -18.52 -9.38
C GLY A 196 -2.17 -20.05 -9.21
N GLU A 197 -2.86 -20.81 -10.10
CA GLU A 197 -2.86 -22.28 -10.14
C GLU A 197 -1.84 -22.84 -11.14
#